data_07280d7c139e54e40b8994547a3c1604
#
_entry.id   07280d7c139e54e40b8994547a3c1604
#
_cell.length_a   1.000
_cell.length_b   1.000
_cell.length_c   1.000
_cell.angle_alpha   90.00
_cell.angle_beta   90.00
_cell.angle_gamma   90.00
#
_symmetry.space_group_name_H-M   'P 1'
#
loop_
_entity.id
_entity.type
_entity.pdbx_description
1 polymer ?
#
loop_
_entity_poly.entity_id
_entity_poly.type
_entity_poly.pdbx_seq_one_letter_code
_entity_poly.pdbx_strand_id
1 'polypeptide(L)'
;MKEQFLKDVKGQPYLPRWFSSIFKMIQSPNAGSLIIQLPDNRKFIVESKKAGANGYIVVKNENFFSRLVREGQNGFSESYMDGWWDTPDLQAVLDFFLLAGDGIYDDLIGTNVVRLYAVSYTHLTLPTKA
;
A
#
# COMPACT_ATOMS: atom_id res chain seq x y z
N MET A 1 17.49 -1.06 -18.42
CA MET A 1 16.13 -1.21 -18.91
C MET A 1 15.17 -0.56 -17.95
N LYS A 2 14.29 0.27 -18.46
CA LYS A 2 13.34 0.96 -17.59
C LYS A 2 12.23 0.02 -17.16
N GLU A 3 11.91 0.03 -15.87
CA GLU A 3 10.74 -0.68 -15.40
C GLU A 3 9.49 0.00 -15.92
N GLN A 4 8.53 -0.82 -16.31
CA GLN A 4 7.24 -0.32 -16.73
C GLN A 4 6.26 -0.44 -15.60
N PHE A 5 5.62 0.69 -15.27
CA PHE A 5 4.57 0.71 -14.26
C PHE A 5 3.23 0.89 -14.94
N LEU A 6 2.28 0.06 -14.53
CA LEU A 6 0.92 0.13 -15.06
C LEU A 6 0.16 1.21 -14.31
N LYS A 7 -0.50 2.08 -15.05
CA LYS A 7 -1.26 3.18 -14.47
C LYS A 7 -2.75 2.91 -14.37
N ASP A 8 -3.19 1.78 -14.92
CA ASP A 8 -4.59 1.42 -14.91
C ASP A 8 -4.72 -0.10 -14.85
N VAL A 9 -5.85 -0.55 -14.35
CA VAL A 9 -6.17 -1.98 -14.30
C VAL A 9 -6.89 -2.46 -15.55
N LYS A 10 -7.29 -1.55 -16.41
CA LYS A 10 -8.05 -1.87 -17.61
C LYS A 10 -7.25 -2.80 -18.52
N GLY A 11 -7.88 -3.89 -18.90
CA GLY A 11 -7.25 -4.87 -19.80
C GLY A 11 -6.29 -5.82 -19.12
N GLN A 12 -6.09 -5.72 -17.81
CA GLN A 12 -5.19 -6.61 -17.10
C GLN A 12 -5.93 -7.87 -16.65
N PRO A 13 -5.42 -9.06 -17.02
CA PRO A 13 -6.06 -10.32 -16.61
C PRO A 13 -5.64 -10.75 -15.19
N TYR A 14 -6.43 -11.60 -14.58
CA TYR A 14 -6.07 -12.30 -13.35
C TYR A 14 -5.63 -11.37 -12.22
N LEU A 15 -6.42 -10.30 -11.99
CA LEU A 15 -6.16 -9.41 -10.87
C LEU A 15 -6.67 -10.02 -9.57
N PRO A 16 -5.98 -9.80 -8.45
CA PRO A 16 -6.50 -10.23 -7.15
C PRO A 16 -7.88 -9.65 -6.90
N ARG A 17 -8.68 -10.39 -6.13
CA ARG A 17 -10.02 -9.94 -5.79
C ARG A 17 -9.98 -8.60 -5.07
N TRP A 18 -10.85 -7.69 -5.46
CA TRP A 18 -10.97 -6.34 -4.92
C TRP A 18 -9.86 -5.38 -5.31
N PHE A 19 -8.77 -5.85 -5.96
CA PHE A 19 -7.67 -4.97 -6.34
C PHE A 19 -8.13 -3.85 -7.27
N SER A 20 -8.90 -4.18 -8.30
CA SER A 20 -9.39 -3.17 -9.24
C SER A 20 -10.19 -2.08 -8.54
N SER A 21 -11.07 -2.47 -7.62
CA SER A 21 -11.90 -1.52 -6.90
C SER A 21 -11.05 -0.62 -6.01
N ILE A 22 -10.12 -1.21 -5.27
CA ILE A 22 -9.23 -0.44 -4.40
C ILE A 22 -8.35 0.49 -5.21
N PHE A 23 -7.78 -0.01 -6.31
CA PHE A 23 -6.91 0.79 -7.15
C PHE A 23 -7.63 2.03 -7.71
N LYS A 24 -8.86 1.83 -8.16
CA LYS A 24 -9.66 2.95 -8.66
C LYS A 24 -9.96 3.97 -7.59
N MET A 25 -10.16 3.53 -6.36
CA MET A 25 -10.42 4.42 -5.23
C MET A 25 -9.22 5.27 -4.88
N ILE A 26 -8.01 4.77 -5.07
CA ILE A 26 -6.78 5.47 -4.65
C ILE A 26 -6.03 6.14 -5.80
N GLN A 27 -6.64 6.25 -6.98
CA GLN A 27 -5.95 6.76 -8.17
C GLN A 27 -5.55 8.22 -8.12
N SER A 28 -6.13 9.00 -7.24
CA SER A 28 -5.90 10.44 -7.19
C SER A 28 -5.38 10.89 -5.83
N PRO A 29 -4.16 10.51 -5.47
CA PRO A 29 -3.60 10.98 -4.21
C PRO A 29 -3.34 12.48 -4.25
N ASN A 30 -3.39 13.14 -3.10
CA ASN A 30 -3.14 14.57 -3.00
C ASN A 30 -1.66 14.91 -3.23
N ALA A 31 -0.76 14.02 -2.88
CA ALA A 31 0.67 14.24 -3.03
C ALA A 31 1.40 12.91 -3.06
N GLY A 32 2.53 12.88 -3.77
CA GLY A 32 3.39 11.70 -3.80
C GLY A 32 2.94 10.62 -4.75
N SER A 33 3.47 9.43 -4.55
CA SER A 33 3.16 8.27 -5.38
C SER A 33 3.16 7.00 -4.56
N LEU A 34 2.46 5.99 -5.07
CA LEU A 34 2.47 4.67 -4.46
C LEU A 34 2.57 3.63 -5.57
N ILE A 35 3.55 2.74 -5.44
CA ILE A 35 3.69 1.59 -6.33
C ILE A 35 3.19 0.37 -5.58
N ILE A 36 2.35 -0.43 -6.24
CA ILE A 36 1.84 -1.69 -5.69
C ILE A 36 2.30 -2.81 -6.61
N GLN A 37 3.17 -3.65 -6.09
CA GLN A 37 3.65 -4.83 -6.81
C GLN A 37 2.82 -6.03 -6.41
N LEU A 38 2.19 -6.66 -7.39
CA LEU A 38 1.37 -7.85 -7.17
C LEU A 38 2.26 -9.11 -7.05
N PRO A 39 1.71 -10.21 -6.51
CA PRO A 39 2.49 -11.45 -6.38
C PRO A 39 3.06 -11.98 -7.70
N ASP A 40 2.46 -11.62 -8.83
CA ASP A 40 2.96 -12.02 -10.15
C ASP A 40 3.98 -11.03 -10.73
N ASN A 41 4.43 -10.07 -9.91
CA ASN A 41 5.43 -9.05 -10.25
C ASN A 41 4.94 -7.90 -11.12
N ARG A 42 3.67 -7.83 -11.45
CA ARG A 42 3.13 -6.63 -12.09
C ARG A 42 3.16 -5.48 -11.12
N LYS A 43 3.58 -4.32 -11.59
CA LYS A 43 3.74 -3.12 -10.74
C LYS A 43 2.77 -2.05 -11.23
N PHE A 44 1.90 -1.62 -10.33
CA PHE A 44 0.94 -0.57 -10.60
C PHE A 44 1.35 0.68 -9.84
N ILE A 45 1.12 1.85 -10.43
CA ILE A 45 1.49 3.11 -9.80
C ILE A 45 0.29 4.06 -9.80
N VAL A 46 0.11 4.72 -8.66
CA VAL A 46 -0.74 5.91 -8.55
C VAL A 46 0.16 7.08 -8.17
N GLU A 47 -0.04 8.21 -8.81
CA GLU A 47 0.83 9.35 -8.53
C GLU A 47 0.08 10.66 -8.67
N SER A 48 0.51 11.62 -7.86
CA SER A 48 0.03 12.99 -7.89
C SER A 48 0.97 13.85 -8.72
N LYS A 49 0.48 14.95 -9.24
CA LYS A 49 1.34 15.97 -9.83
C LYS A 49 2.14 16.70 -8.76
N LYS A 50 1.71 16.60 -7.51
CA LYS A 50 2.33 17.25 -6.38
C LYS A 50 3.36 16.33 -5.76
N ALA A 51 4.55 16.85 -5.48
CA ALA A 51 5.59 16.06 -4.85
C ALA A 51 5.18 15.64 -3.43
N GLY A 52 5.66 14.49 -3.01
CA GLY A 52 5.39 13.96 -1.69
C GLY A 52 6.16 12.66 -1.50
N ALA A 53 5.73 11.85 -0.54
CA ALA A 53 6.39 10.57 -0.29
C ALA A 53 6.13 9.60 -1.43
N ASN A 54 7.07 8.72 -1.67
CA ASN A 54 6.99 7.70 -2.71
C ASN A 54 7.01 6.33 -2.04
N GLY A 55 5.83 5.76 -1.82
CA GLY A 55 5.69 4.46 -1.18
C GLY A 55 5.80 3.32 -2.18
N TYR A 56 6.19 2.16 -1.68
CA TYR A 56 6.30 0.95 -2.48
C TYR A 56 5.82 -0.22 -1.65
N ILE A 57 4.75 -0.86 -2.10
CA ILE A 57 4.16 -2.02 -1.42
C ILE A 57 4.35 -3.25 -2.29
N VAL A 58 4.94 -4.29 -1.72
CA VAL A 58 5.08 -5.60 -2.37
C VAL A 58 4.07 -6.53 -1.76
N VAL A 59 3.03 -6.86 -2.50
CA VAL A 59 1.98 -7.78 -2.04
C VAL A 59 2.45 -9.20 -2.24
N LYS A 60 2.49 -9.97 -1.17
CA LYS A 60 2.93 -11.38 -1.21
C LYS A 60 1.78 -12.36 -1.21
N ASN A 61 0.65 -11.96 -0.64
CA ASN A 61 -0.56 -12.80 -0.60
C ASN A 61 -1.67 -12.07 -1.35
N GLU A 62 -2.20 -12.68 -2.39
CA GLU A 62 -3.22 -12.06 -3.21
C GLU A 62 -4.52 -11.80 -2.45
N ASN A 63 -4.72 -12.42 -1.32
CA ASN A 63 -5.88 -12.19 -0.46
C ASN A 63 -5.76 -10.91 0.38
N PHE A 64 -4.65 -10.20 0.26
CA PHE A 64 -4.43 -8.94 0.96
C PHE A 64 -5.56 -7.95 0.73
N PHE A 65 -5.99 -7.79 -0.52
CA PHE A 65 -7.02 -6.80 -0.86
C PHE A 65 -8.38 -7.19 -0.27
N SER A 66 -8.71 -8.49 -0.26
CA SER A 66 -9.93 -8.98 0.39
C SER A 66 -9.88 -8.71 1.89
N ARG A 67 -8.72 -8.86 2.49
CA ARG A 67 -8.55 -8.59 3.90
C ARG A 67 -8.74 -7.11 4.23
N LEU A 68 -8.24 -6.22 3.36
CA LEU A 68 -8.46 -4.78 3.53
C LEU A 68 -9.96 -4.46 3.51
N VAL A 69 -10.71 -5.05 2.58
CA VAL A 69 -12.15 -4.81 2.50
C VAL A 69 -12.86 -5.34 3.74
N ARG A 70 -12.46 -6.53 4.20
CA ARG A 70 -13.09 -7.21 5.33
C ARG A 70 -12.78 -6.57 6.68
N GLU A 71 -11.53 -6.19 6.88
CA GLU A 71 -11.02 -5.74 8.17
C GLU A 71 -10.73 -4.25 8.21
N GLY A 72 -10.78 -3.59 7.07
CA GLY A 72 -10.54 -2.15 7.00
C GLY A 72 -9.17 -1.77 7.53
N GLN A 73 -9.16 -0.80 8.42
CA GLN A 73 -7.93 -0.26 8.99
C GLN A 73 -7.07 -1.32 9.65
N ASN A 74 -7.71 -2.26 10.36
CA ASN A 74 -6.97 -3.34 11.00
C ASN A 74 -6.32 -4.27 9.99
N GLY A 75 -6.97 -4.47 8.84
CA GLY A 75 -6.45 -5.33 7.79
C GLY A 75 -5.11 -4.88 7.25
N PHE A 76 -4.92 -3.56 7.14
CA PHE A 76 -3.66 -3.04 6.63
C PHE A 76 -2.49 -3.36 7.57
N SER A 77 -2.64 -3.06 8.86
CA SER A 77 -1.57 -3.29 9.82
C SER A 77 -1.36 -4.76 10.15
N GLU A 78 -2.46 -5.51 10.33
CA GLU A 78 -2.36 -6.93 10.66
C GLU A 78 -1.74 -7.73 9.50
N SER A 79 -2.11 -7.39 8.27
CA SER A 79 -1.53 -8.09 7.12
C SER A 79 -0.04 -7.83 6.96
N TYR A 80 0.43 -6.65 7.34
CA TYR A 80 1.86 -6.39 7.35
C TYR A 80 2.57 -7.28 8.36
N MET A 81 2.02 -7.36 9.58
CA MET A 81 2.60 -8.21 10.62
C MET A 81 2.58 -9.69 10.25
N ASP A 82 1.56 -10.10 9.51
CA ASP A 82 1.43 -11.49 9.07
C ASP A 82 2.26 -11.80 7.82
N GLY A 83 2.95 -10.81 7.26
CA GLY A 83 3.80 -11.03 6.10
C GLY A 83 3.07 -11.08 4.77
N TRP A 84 1.84 -10.57 4.70
CA TRP A 84 1.07 -10.57 3.46
C TRP A 84 1.50 -9.48 2.50
N TRP A 85 2.15 -8.45 3.01
CA TRP A 85 2.81 -7.44 2.18
C TRP A 85 4.07 -6.95 2.88
N ASP A 86 4.96 -6.40 2.10
CA ASP A 86 6.22 -5.87 2.60
C ASP A 86 6.58 -4.60 1.85
N THR A 87 7.65 -3.96 2.25
CA THR A 87 8.11 -2.73 1.62
C THR A 87 9.59 -2.54 1.91
N PRO A 88 10.35 -1.96 0.96
CA PRO A 88 11.74 -1.58 1.25
C PRO A 88 11.84 -0.36 2.18
N ASP A 89 10.77 0.42 2.32
CA ASP A 89 10.78 1.63 3.14
C ASP A 89 9.40 1.86 3.73
N LEU A 90 9.17 1.33 4.91
CA LEU A 90 7.89 1.46 5.59
C LEU A 90 7.55 2.91 5.89
N GLN A 91 8.54 3.71 6.24
CA GLN A 91 8.33 5.12 6.54
C GLN A 91 7.73 5.85 5.33
N ALA A 92 8.26 5.58 4.13
CA ALA A 92 7.74 6.22 2.93
C ALA A 92 6.30 5.82 2.64
N VAL A 93 5.94 4.56 2.87
CA VAL A 93 4.55 4.10 2.71
C VAL A 93 3.62 4.83 3.67
N LEU A 94 4.02 4.92 4.93
CA LEU A 94 3.21 5.58 5.95
C LEU A 94 3.07 7.07 5.68
N ASP A 95 4.16 7.72 5.27
CA ASP A 95 4.15 9.13 4.91
C ASP A 95 3.24 9.38 3.70
N PHE A 96 3.28 8.47 2.72
CA PHE A 96 2.37 8.58 1.58
C PHE A 96 0.91 8.62 2.04
N PHE A 97 0.52 7.68 2.90
CA PHE A 97 -0.88 7.62 3.34
C PHE A 97 -1.27 8.80 4.22
N LEU A 98 -0.36 9.33 5.00
CA LEU A 98 -0.64 10.52 5.81
C LEU A 98 -0.88 11.75 4.93
N LEU A 99 -0.19 11.84 3.80
CA LEU A 99 -0.25 13.01 2.92
C LEU A 99 -1.20 12.85 1.74
N ALA A 100 -1.62 11.61 1.48
CA ALA A 100 -2.38 11.30 0.26
C ALA A 100 -3.78 11.89 0.26
N GLY A 101 -4.32 12.18 1.43
CA GLY A 101 -5.64 12.78 1.51
C GLY A 101 -6.48 12.18 2.61
N ASP A 102 -7.76 12.49 2.51
CA ASP A 102 -8.76 12.13 3.48
C ASP A 102 -9.74 11.13 2.88
N GLY A 103 -10.83 10.88 3.56
CA GLY A 103 -11.91 10.04 3.05
C GLY A 103 -11.49 8.61 2.80
N ILE A 104 -11.33 8.26 1.54
CA ILE A 104 -11.05 6.88 1.13
C ILE A 104 -9.78 6.34 1.76
N TYR A 105 -8.73 7.15 1.81
CA TYR A 105 -7.48 6.72 2.44
C TYR A 105 -7.68 6.49 3.93
N ASP A 106 -8.44 7.34 4.59
CA ASP A 106 -8.78 7.15 5.99
C ASP A 106 -9.62 5.91 6.21
N ASP A 107 -10.55 5.63 5.32
CA ASP A 107 -11.39 4.43 5.43
C ASP A 107 -10.58 3.14 5.28
N LEU A 108 -9.58 3.15 4.42
CA LEU A 108 -8.75 1.97 4.19
C LEU A 108 -7.63 1.82 5.23
N ILE A 109 -7.00 2.90 5.60
CA ILE A 109 -5.77 2.89 6.40
C ILE A 109 -5.99 3.54 7.77
N GLY A 110 -6.57 4.73 7.77
CA GLY A 110 -7.02 5.41 8.97
C GLY A 110 -5.96 5.58 10.03
N THR A 111 -6.41 5.49 11.28
CA THR A 111 -5.55 5.65 12.44
C THR A 111 -4.54 4.54 12.60
N ASN A 112 -4.66 3.45 11.86
CA ASN A 112 -3.68 2.38 11.91
C ASN A 112 -2.32 2.76 11.32
N VAL A 113 -2.26 3.87 10.60
CA VAL A 113 -0.98 4.45 10.20
C VAL A 113 -0.15 4.76 11.45
N VAL A 114 -0.76 5.35 12.48
CA VAL A 114 -0.08 5.64 13.75
C VAL A 114 0.41 4.35 14.39
N ARG A 115 -0.40 3.31 14.38
CA ARG A 115 -0.04 2.00 14.92
C ARG A 115 1.16 1.41 14.19
N LEU A 116 1.19 1.54 12.88
CA LEU A 116 2.31 1.05 12.09
C LEU A 116 3.58 1.86 12.32
N TYR A 117 3.47 3.15 12.59
CA TYR A 117 4.62 3.93 13.00
C TYR A 117 5.24 3.37 14.27
N ALA A 118 4.42 3.01 15.24
CA ALA A 118 4.91 2.39 16.47
C ALA A 118 5.63 1.08 16.20
N VAL A 119 5.08 0.24 15.33
CA VAL A 119 5.70 -1.02 14.92
C VAL A 119 7.02 -0.77 14.22
N SER A 120 7.05 0.20 13.30
CA SER A 120 8.26 0.57 12.58
C SER A 120 9.35 1.05 13.53
N TYR A 121 8.99 1.84 14.51
CA TYR A 121 9.91 2.33 15.52
C TYR A 121 10.51 1.19 16.32
N THR A 122 9.68 0.24 16.71
CA THR A 122 10.12 -0.95 17.41
C THR A 122 11.11 -1.75 16.58
N HIS A 123 10.86 -1.87 15.28
CA HIS A 123 11.75 -2.60 14.38
C HIS A 123 13.11 -1.92 14.23
N LEU A 124 13.18 -0.62 14.38
CA LEU A 124 14.46 0.08 14.33
C LEU A 124 15.31 -0.19 15.56
N THR A 125 14.70 -0.52 16.68
CA THR A 125 15.40 -0.78 17.92
C THR A 125 15.61 -2.26 18.20
N LEU A 126 14.78 -3.11 17.66
CA LEU A 126 14.90 -4.56 17.82
C LEU A 126 15.59 -5.18 16.63
N PRO A 127 16.48 -6.15 16.84
CA PRO A 127 17.30 -6.70 15.76
C PRO A 127 16.53 -7.52 14.77
N THR A 128 15.28 -7.80 14.97
CA THR A 128 14.63 -8.63 14.01
C THR A 128 13.18 -8.34 13.82
N LYS A 129 12.84 -8.24 12.62
CA LYS A 129 11.58 -8.63 12.11
C LYS A 129 11.64 -10.10 11.72
N ALA A 130 12.75 -10.67 11.79
CA ALA A 130 13.03 -12.05 11.38
C ALA A 130 12.11 -12.62 10.35
#